data_f37a2b87a9d9b757444f32bfb48ce225
#
_entry.id   f37a2b87a9d9b757444f32bfb48ce225
#
_cell.length_a   1.000
_cell.length_b   1.000
_cell.length_c   1.000
_cell.angle_alpha   90.00
_cell.angle_beta   90.00
_cell.angle_gamma   90.00
#
_symmetry.space_group_name_H-M   'P 1'
#
loop_
_entity.id
_entity.type
_entity.pdbx_description
1 polymer ?
#
loop_
_entity_poly.entity_id
_entity_poly.type
_entity_poly.pdbx_seq_one_letter_code
_entity_poly.pdbx_strand_id
1 'polypeptide(L)'
;MDAVTVLYASAAVLLVIAGAAKVIRPATTAALMEMLGAFLRGSVSGTHLARALGLAEITLGIATLLTDMAALRVVVGVLYVVFAIAVWRAISVGATSCGCFGRVDAPPTWLHVFGNLVLAVCSFGSFAGRSPLKVMEDQPAAGIGFVAAVGVLAGLELVVFTALPEVLEARKSARVTRS
;
A
#
# COMPACT_ATOMS: atom_id res chain seq x y z
N MET A 1 -13.57 19.92 -0.43
CA MET A 1 -12.97 18.57 -0.38
C MET A 1 -11.48 18.75 -0.61
N ASP A 2 -10.66 18.44 0.40
CA ASP A 2 -9.22 18.64 0.29
C ASP A 2 -8.59 17.42 -0.38
N ALA A 3 -7.78 17.63 -1.42
CA ALA A 3 -7.10 16.55 -2.14
C ALA A 3 -6.28 15.64 -1.21
N VAL A 4 -5.67 16.22 -0.16
CA VAL A 4 -4.90 15.48 0.85
C VAL A 4 -5.79 14.49 1.61
N THR A 5 -7.02 14.86 1.95
CA THR A 5 -7.97 13.97 2.64
C THR A 5 -8.39 12.81 1.74
N VAL A 6 -8.59 13.04 0.43
CA VAL A 6 -8.92 11.98 -0.54
C VAL A 6 -7.74 11.02 -0.69
N LEU A 7 -6.51 11.53 -0.82
CA LEU A 7 -5.29 10.73 -0.90
C LEU A 7 -5.04 9.91 0.38
N TYR A 8 -5.28 10.50 1.55
CA TYR A 8 -5.18 9.79 2.82
C TYR A 8 -6.22 8.66 2.95
N ALA A 9 -7.45 8.93 2.52
CA ALA A 9 -8.50 7.91 2.51
C ALA A 9 -8.20 6.79 1.50
N SER A 10 -7.67 7.11 0.31
CA SER A 10 -7.26 6.10 -0.67
C SER A 10 -6.10 5.25 -0.14
N ALA A 11 -5.14 5.85 0.56
CA ALA A 11 -4.08 5.12 1.24
C ALA A 11 -4.64 4.12 2.27
N ALA A 12 -5.66 4.50 3.05
CA ALA A 12 -6.31 3.60 4.00
C ALA A 12 -7.02 2.43 3.28
N VAL A 13 -7.70 2.69 2.16
CA VAL A 13 -8.32 1.64 1.32
C VAL A 13 -7.26 0.69 0.76
N LEU A 14 -6.13 1.21 0.29
CA LEU A 14 -5.02 0.36 -0.19
C LEU A 14 -4.46 -0.53 0.91
N LEU A 15 -4.35 -0.05 2.16
CA LEU A 15 -3.94 -0.89 3.29
C LEU A 15 -4.91 -2.05 3.48
N VAL A 16 -6.22 -1.81 3.40
CA VAL A 16 -7.23 -2.88 3.52
C VAL A 16 -7.05 -3.90 2.39
N ILE A 17 -6.88 -3.45 1.15
CA ILE A 17 -6.70 -4.34 -0.01
C ILE A 17 -5.39 -5.13 0.11
N ALA A 18 -4.28 -4.47 0.42
CA ALA A 18 -2.98 -5.11 0.58
C ALA A 18 -2.96 -6.09 1.76
N GLY A 19 -3.59 -5.72 2.87
CA GLY A 19 -3.75 -6.59 4.02
C GLY A 19 -4.58 -7.82 3.71
N ALA A 20 -5.72 -7.67 3.02
CA ALA A 20 -6.55 -8.79 2.58
C ALA A 20 -5.77 -9.74 1.65
N ALA A 21 -4.99 -9.20 0.71
CA ALA A 21 -4.14 -9.99 -0.16
C ALA A 21 -3.11 -10.83 0.62
N LYS A 22 -2.48 -10.26 1.67
CA LYS A 22 -1.52 -10.96 2.53
C LYS A 22 -2.17 -12.04 3.39
N VAL A 23 -3.38 -11.82 3.87
CA VAL A 23 -4.14 -12.83 4.64
C VAL A 23 -4.50 -14.01 3.75
N ILE A 24 -4.97 -13.75 2.52
CA ILE A 24 -5.41 -14.79 1.57
C ILE A 24 -4.22 -15.52 0.95
N ARG A 25 -3.14 -14.78 0.58
CA ARG A 25 -1.97 -15.29 -0.13
C ARG A 25 -0.67 -14.90 0.59
N PRO A 26 -0.39 -15.42 1.78
CA PRO A 26 0.73 -15.00 2.62
C PRO A 26 2.11 -15.43 2.08
N ALA A 27 2.17 -16.41 1.17
CA ALA A 27 3.43 -17.03 0.74
C ALA A 27 4.38 -16.03 0.07
N THR A 28 3.87 -15.11 -0.76
CA THR A 28 4.70 -14.12 -1.45
C THR A 28 5.34 -13.11 -0.49
N THR A 29 4.56 -12.64 0.48
CA THR A 29 5.06 -11.73 1.53
C THR A 29 6.05 -12.46 2.44
N ALA A 30 5.78 -13.71 2.79
CA ALA A 30 6.68 -14.53 3.60
C ALA A 30 8.04 -14.72 2.90
N ALA A 31 8.03 -15.09 1.60
CA ALA A 31 9.25 -15.25 0.81
C ALA A 31 10.07 -13.94 0.74
N LEU A 32 9.42 -12.79 0.55
CA LEU A 32 10.09 -11.51 0.59
C LEU A 32 10.73 -11.23 1.96
N MET A 33 10.02 -11.49 3.04
CA MET A 33 10.53 -11.30 4.40
C MET A 33 11.76 -12.18 4.66
N GLU A 34 11.78 -13.41 4.18
CA GLU A 34 12.94 -14.31 4.26
C GLU A 34 14.14 -13.77 3.46
N MET A 35 13.91 -13.31 2.22
CA MET A 35 14.97 -12.71 1.39
C MET A 35 15.57 -11.45 2.02
N LEU A 36 14.77 -10.64 2.68
CA LEU A 36 15.24 -9.40 3.33
C LEU A 36 16.04 -9.68 4.62
N GLY A 37 16.18 -10.94 5.02
CA GLY A 37 16.83 -11.32 6.28
C GLY A 37 16.05 -10.75 7.48
N ALA A 38 14.82 -10.30 7.22
CA ALA A 38 13.95 -9.81 8.23
C ALA A 38 13.45 -11.04 8.98
N PHE A 39 14.21 -11.52 9.96
CA PHE A 39 13.54 -12.09 11.00
C PHE A 39 13.95 -13.38 11.62
N LEU A 40 13.99 -13.23 12.81
CA LEU A 40 13.61 -14.20 13.86
C LEU A 40 14.04 -15.64 13.49
N ARG A 41 15.33 -15.87 13.60
CA ARG A 41 15.86 -17.21 13.70
C ARG A 41 15.14 -17.91 14.86
N GLY A 42 14.07 -18.63 14.55
CA GLY A 42 13.35 -19.48 15.49
C GLY A 42 11.84 -19.21 15.52
N SER A 43 11.07 -20.20 15.60
CA SER A 43 9.68 -20.39 16.08
C SER A 43 8.49 -19.83 15.28
N VAL A 44 8.54 -18.72 14.55
CA VAL A 44 7.36 -18.22 13.86
C VAL A 44 7.49 -18.42 12.35
N SER A 45 6.52 -19.12 11.76
CA SER A 45 6.45 -19.29 10.31
C SER A 45 6.26 -17.93 9.62
N GLY A 46 7.01 -17.66 8.54
CA GLY A 46 6.88 -16.44 7.74
C GLY A 46 5.45 -16.19 7.26
N THR A 47 4.67 -17.25 7.01
CA THR A 47 3.27 -17.14 6.60
C THR A 47 2.37 -16.63 7.72
N HIS A 48 2.61 -17.01 8.99
CA HIS A 48 1.86 -16.47 10.13
C HIS A 48 2.18 -14.98 10.33
N LEU A 49 3.45 -14.60 10.18
CA LEU A 49 3.85 -13.20 10.27
C LEU A 49 3.26 -12.36 9.15
N ALA A 50 3.24 -12.87 7.91
CA ALA A 50 2.60 -12.21 6.78
C ALA A 50 1.09 -12.01 7.00
N ARG A 51 0.39 -13.01 7.57
CA ARG A 51 -1.02 -12.89 7.93
C ARG A 51 -1.25 -11.89 9.07
N ALA A 52 -0.41 -11.91 10.10
CA ALA A 52 -0.50 -10.95 11.20
C ALA A 52 -0.31 -9.52 10.71
N LEU A 53 0.67 -9.28 9.82
CA LEU A 53 0.86 -8.00 9.16
C LEU A 53 -0.38 -7.61 8.35
N GLY A 54 -0.93 -8.54 7.55
CA GLY A 54 -2.14 -8.29 6.76
C GLY A 54 -3.35 -7.92 7.63
N LEU A 55 -3.55 -8.59 8.77
CA LEU A 55 -4.61 -8.25 9.72
C LEU A 55 -4.39 -6.88 10.36
N ALA A 56 -3.15 -6.53 10.69
CA ALA A 56 -2.81 -5.21 11.21
C ALA A 56 -3.09 -4.11 10.18
N GLU A 57 -2.75 -4.32 8.90
CA GLU A 57 -3.05 -3.40 7.80
C GLU A 57 -4.56 -3.20 7.61
N ILE A 58 -5.35 -4.28 7.63
CA ILE A 58 -6.82 -4.21 7.53
C ILE A 58 -7.38 -3.40 8.69
N THR A 59 -6.99 -3.74 9.92
CA THR A 59 -7.47 -3.07 11.13
C THR A 59 -7.11 -1.59 11.11
N LEU A 60 -5.85 -1.26 10.76
CA LEU A 60 -5.39 0.11 10.67
C LEU A 60 -6.13 0.89 9.58
N GLY A 61 -6.32 0.31 8.39
CA GLY A 61 -7.04 0.94 7.29
C GLY A 61 -8.50 1.23 7.65
N ILE A 62 -9.21 0.25 8.24
CA ILE A 62 -10.60 0.43 8.70
C ILE A 62 -10.67 1.49 9.81
N ALA A 63 -9.80 1.42 10.83
CA ALA A 63 -9.77 2.40 11.91
C ALA A 63 -9.53 3.82 11.37
N THR A 64 -8.64 3.97 10.38
CA THR A 64 -8.37 5.24 9.71
C THR A 64 -9.59 5.84 9.01
N LEU A 65 -10.41 5.01 8.39
CA LEU A 65 -11.63 5.46 7.69
C LEU A 65 -12.75 5.81 8.65
N LEU A 66 -12.85 5.11 9.79
CA LEU A 66 -13.98 5.20 10.72
C LEU A 66 -13.73 6.12 11.92
N THR A 67 -12.50 6.60 12.14
CA THR A 67 -12.18 7.44 13.31
C THR A 67 -11.41 8.69 12.93
N ASP A 68 -11.46 9.71 13.80
CA ASP A 68 -10.70 10.97 13.63
C ASP A 68 -9.49 11.03 14.58
N MET A 69 -8.77 9.92 14.74
CA MET A 69 -7.62 9.87 15.63
C MET A 69 -6.36 10.36 14.90
N ALA A 70 -5.79 11.49 15.35
CA ALA A 70 -4.55 12.04 14.78
C ALA A 70 -3.37 11.03 14.81
N ALA A 71 -3.31 10.18 15.83
CA ALA A 71 -2.29 9.15 15.94
C ALA A 71 -2.30 8.17 14.74
N LEU A 72 -3.47 7.84 14.19
CA LEU A 72 -3.58 6.95 13.03
C LEU A 72 -2.90 7.52 11.79
N ARG A 73 -2.92 8.83 11.61
CA ARG A 73 -2.25 9.53 10.50
C ARG A 73 -0.74 9.32 10.56
N VAL A 74 -0.18 9.41 11.77
CA VAL A 74 1.25 9.11 11.99
C VAL A 74 1.54 7.64 11.72
N VAL A 75 0.75 6.73 12.28
CA VAL A 75 0.97 5.28 12.14
C VAL A 75 0.88 4.86 10.69
N VAL A 76 -0.12 5.34 9.93
CA VAL A 76 -0.26 5.08 8.49
C VAL A 76 0.93 5.64 7.73
N GLY A 77 1.33 6.89 7.99
CA GLY A 77 2.49 7.51 7.34
C GLY A 77 3.77 6.72 7.60
N VAL A 78 4.04 6.35 8.85
CA VAL A 78 5.21 5.52 9.23
C VAL A 78 5.15 4.16 8.53
N LEU A 79 3.99 3.51 8.47
CA LEU A 79 3.84 2.22 7.80
C LEU A 79 4.19 2.32 6.29
N TYR A 80 3.75 3.37 5.62
CA TYR A 80 4.11 3.60 4.21
C TYR A 80 5.60 3.91 4.02
N VAL A 81 6.25 4.58 4.95
CA VAL A 81 7.73 4.73 4.94
C VAL A 81 8.41 3.36 5.09
N VAL A 82 7.93 2.51 6.00
CA VAL A 82 8.45 1.15 6.16
C VAL A 82 8.27 0.33 4.88
N PHE A 83 7.13 0.45 4.19
CA PHE A 83 6.92 -0.21 2.90
C PHE A 83 7.85 0.32 1.81
N ALA A 84 8.09 1.63 1.75
CA ALA A 84 9.05 2.21 0.82
C ALA A 84 10.47 1.63 1.04
N ILE A 85 10.90 1.54 2.29
CA ILE A 85 12.19 0.93 2.66
C ILE A 85 12.22 -0.56 2.29
N ALA A 86 11.16 -1.31 2.59
CA ALA A 86 11.08 -2.73 2.25
C ALA A 86 11.17 -2.97 0.74
N VAL A 87 10.45 -2.17 -0.06
CA VAL A 87 10.52 -2.25 -1.54
C VAL A 87 11.89 -1.84 -2.06
N TRP A 88 12.47 -0.77 -1.52
CA TRP A 88 13.85 -0.39 -1.89
C TRP A 88 14.85 -1.51 -1.61
N ARG A 89 14.77 -2.14 -0.45
CA ARG A 89 15.59 -3.32 -0.12
C ARG A 89 15.31 -4.49 -1.07
N ALA A 90 14.04 -4.74 -1.39
CA ALA A 90 13.68 -5.79 -2.36
C ALA A 90 14.32 -5.55 -3.73
N ILE A 91 14.35 -4.30 -4.22
CA ILE A 91 15.06 -3.93 -5.45
C ILE A 91 16.57 -4.21 -5.31
N SER A 92 17.17 -3.83 -4.18
CA SER A 92 18.63 -3.96 -3.97
C SER A 92 19.11 -5.41 -3.89
N VAL A 93 18.26 -6.35 -3.46
CA VAL A 93 18.57 -7.78 -3.41
C VAL A 93 18.08 -8.56 -4.64
N GLY A 94 17.52 -7.87 -5.63
CA GLY A 94 17.02 -8.50 -6.87
C GLY A 94 15.80 -9.38 -6.68
N ALA A 95 14.90 -9.03 -5.75
CA ALA A 95 13.67 -9.79 -5.53
C ALA A 95 12.79 -9.80 -6.78
N THR A 96 12.18 -10.92 -7.09
CA THR A 96 11.30 -11.12 -8.25
C THR A 96 9.86 -10.67 -8.00
N SER A 97 9.48 -10.47 -6.73
CA SER A 97 8.14 -10.01 -6.32
C SER A 97 8.25 -9.00 -5.19
N CYS A 98 7.38 -7.98 -5.19
CA CYS A 98 7.32 -7.02 -4.09
C CYS A 98 6.54 -7.55 -2.87
N GLY A 99 5.77 -8.62 -3.02
CA GLY A 99 4.95 -9.21 -1.93
C GLY A 99 3.84 -8.30 -1.40
N CYS A 100 3.64 -7.10 -1.97
CA CYS A 100 2.73 -6.10 -1.42
C CYS A 100 1.26 -6.49 -1.57
N PHE A 101 0.87 -7.04 -2.72
CA PHE A 101 -0.52 -7.38 -3.06
C PHE A 101 -0.74 -8.88 -3.28
N GLY A 102 0.12 -9.74 -2.76
CA GLY A 102 -0.02 -11.19 -2.85
C GLY A 102 0.08 -11.76 -4.28
N ARG A 103 0.52 -10.98 -5.26
CA ARG A 103 0.81 -11.44 -6.63
C ARG A 103 2.27 -11.86 -6.74
N VAL A 104 2.50 -13.00 -7.36
CA VAL A 104 3.84 -13.60 -7.51
C VAL A 104 4.69 -12.84 -8.52
N ASP A 105 4.05 -12.19 -9.50
CA ASP A 105 4.70 -11.78 -10.75
C ASP A 105 4.97 -10.27 -10.88
N ALA A 106 4.67 -9.47 -9.85
CA ALA A 106 4.96 -8.03 -9.90
C ALA A 106 6.34 -7.74 -9.29
N PRO A 107 7.36 -7.44 -10.12
CA PRO A 107 8.68 -7.10 -9.61
C PRO A 107 8.66 -5.78 -8.85
N PRO A 108 9.47 -5.63 -7.79
CA PRO A 108 9.61 -4.37 -7.10
C PRO A 108 10.27 -3.33 -8.02
N THR A 109 9.70 -2.13 -8.09
CA THR A 109 10.21 -1.03 -8.91
C THR A 109 10.31 0.26 -8.10
N TRP A 110 11.08 1.22 -8.61
CA TRP A 110 11.15 2.57 -8.03
C TRP A 110 9.79 3.26 -7.94
N LEU A 111 8.86 2.91 -8.84
CA LEU A 111 7.49 3.40 -8.79
C LEU A 111 6.79 3.04 -7.47
N HIS A 112 7.01 1.81 -6.97
CA HIS A 112 6.47 1.39 -5.67
C HIS A 112 7.12 2.17 -4.52
N VAL A 113 8.44 2.46 -4.58
CA VAL A 113 9.12 3.25 -3.55
C VAL A 113 8.54 4.66 -3.50
N PHE A 114 8.49 5.35 -4.64
CA PHE A 114 7.96 6.71 -4.72
C PHE A 114 6.48 6.78 -4.37
N GLY A 115 5.67 5.83 -4.84
CA GLY A 115 4.25 5.76 -4.51
C GLY A 115 4.01 5.63 -3.00
N ASN A 116 4.73 4.74 -2.33
CA ASN A 116 4.65 4.61 -0.87
C ASN A 116 5.10 5.90 -0.17
N LEU A 117 6.15 6.59 -0.66
CA LEU A 117 6.58 7.87 -0.07
C LEU A 117 5.52 8.97 -0.27
N VAL A 118 4.87 9.04 -1.42
CA VAL A 118 3.75 9.98 -1.66
C VAL A 118 2.63 9.72 -0.67
N LEU A 119 2.20 8.45 -0.49
CA LEU A 119 1.15 8.09 0.45
C LEU A 119 1.56 8.39 1.91
N ALA A 120 2.83 8.22 2.25
CA ALA A 120 3.35 8.62 3.56
C ALA A 120 3.24 10.14 3.79
N VAL A 121 3.70 10.95 2.81
CA VAL A 121 3.63 12.42 2.87
C VAL A 121 2.17 12.89 2.97
N CYS A 122 1.26 12.31 2.19
CA CYS A 122 -0.16 12.63 2.25
C CYS A 122 -0.77 12.27 3.62
N SER A 123 -0.35 11.14 4.21
CA SER A 123 -0.81 10.74 5.55
C SER A 123 -0.36 11.74 6.61
N PHE A 124 0.91 12.16 6.59
CA PHE A 124 1.41 13.21 7.48
C PHE A 124 0.77 14.57 7.18
N GLY A 125 0.60 14.94 5.90
CA GLY A 125 -0.03 16.20 5.51
C GLY A 125 -1.51 16.31 5.90
N SER A 126 -2.18 15.18 6.13
CA SER A 126 -3.60 15.14 6.48
C SER A 126 -3.93 15.73 7.87
N PHE A 127 -2.93 16.06 8.70
CA PHE A 127 -3.14 16.73 9.98
C PHE A 127 -3.88 18.07 9.87
N ALA A 128 -3.71 18.79 8.76
CA ALA A 128 -4.40 20.04 8.50
C ALA A 128 -5.79 19.84 7.88
N GLY A 129 -6.12 18.61 7.45
CA GLY A 129 -7.37 18.26 6.78
C GLY A 129 -8.44 17.71 7.72
N ARG A 130 -9.67 17.59 7.18
CA ARG A 130 -10.78 16.90 7.86
C ARG A 130 -10.57 15.39 7.79
N SER A 131 -11.08 14.66 8.79
CA SER A 131 -11.09 13.20 8.68
C SER A 131 -12.08 12.73 7.61
N PRO A 132 -11.84 11.56 7.00
CA PRO A 132 -12.78 10.97 6.04
C PRO A 132 -14.21 10.87 6.58
N LEU A 133 -14.36 10.48 7.84
CA LEU A 133 -15.64 10.36 8.51
C LEU A 133 -16.37 11.71 8.57
N LYS A 134 -15.70 12.79 9.01
CA LYS A 134 -16.29 14.13 9.08
C LYS A 134 -16.70 14.69 7.73
N VAL A 135 -15.97 14.37 6.65
CA VAL A 135 -16.37 14.78 5.30
C VAL A 135 -17.69 14.12 4.90
N MET A 136 -17.92 12.87 5.30
CA MET A 136 -19.16 12.13 5.02
C MET A 136 -20.33 12.62 5.89
N GLU A 137 -20.09 12.97 7.15
CA GLU A 137 -21.12 13.43 8.09
C GLU A 137 -21.61 14.85 7.76
N ASP A 138 -20.71 15.76 7.45
CA ASP A 138 -21.02 17.19 7.25
C ASP A 138 -21.81 17.46 5.95
N GLN A 139 -21.63 16.63 4.93
CA GLN A 139 -22.24 16.85 3.60
C GLN A 139 -22.61 15.52 2.93
N PRO A 140 -23.83 14.97 3.16
CA PRO A 140 -24.20 13.66 2.58
C PRO A 140 -24.09 13.57 1.06
N ALA A 141 -24.46 14.63 0.33
CA ALA A 141 -24.34 14.66 -1.13
C ALA A 141 -22.87 14.72 -1.59
N ALA A 142 -22.03 15.49 -0.89
CA ALA A 142 -20.59 15.52 -1.15
C ALA A 142 -19.89 14.24 -0.68
N GLY A 143 -20.46 13.51 0.28
CA GLY A 143 -20.00 12.21 0.74
C GLY A 143 -19.99 11.16 -0.38
N ILE A 144 -21.00 11.13 -1.24
CA ILE A 144 -21.03 10.25 -2.41
C ILE A 144 -19.86 10.57 -3.37
N GLY A 145 -19.66 11.85 -3.66
CA GLY A 145 -18.54 12.31 -4.50
C GLY A 145 -17.18 11.98 -3.87
N PHE A 146 -17.07 12.09 -2.55
CA PHE A 146 -15.86 11.74 -1.82
C PHE A 146 -15.56 10.23 -1.92
N VAL A 147 -16.55 9.36 -1.67
CA VAL A 147 -16.39 7.91 -1.77
C VAL A 147 -16.03 7.51 -3.20
N ALA A 148 -16.68 8.11 -4.21
CA ALA A 148 -16.36 7.87 -5.62
C ALA A 148 -14.92 8.28 -5.94
N ALA A 149 -14.49 9.47 -5.50
CA ALA A 149 -13.12 9.95 -5.71
C ALA A 149 -12.07 9.04 -5.03
N VAL A 150 -12.32 8.62 -3.80
CA VAL A 150 -11.46 7.67 -3.07
C VAL A 150 -11.40 6.33 -3.79
N GLY A 151 -12.54 5.79 -4.25
CA GLY A 151 -12.60 4.53 -4.98
C GLY A 151 -11.84 4.57 -6.30
N VAL A 152 -12.04 5.64 -7.08
CA VAL A 152 -11.31 5.84 -8.36
C VAL A 152 -9.80 5.97 -8.09
N LEU A 153 -9.40 6.76 -7.10
CA LEU A 153 -8.00 6.98 -6.79
C LEU A 153 -7.33 5.69 -6.29
N ALA A 154 -7.95 4.98 -5.35
CA ALA A 154 -7.45 3.68 -4.88
C ALA A 154 -7.36 2.64 -6.01
N GLY A 155 -8.33 2.64 -6.93
CA GLY A 155 -8.28 1.81 -8.13
C GLY A 155 -7.11 2.16 -9.06
N LEU A 156 -6.87 3.45 -9.31
CA LEU A 156 -5.72 3.91 -10.09
C LEU A 156 -4.39 3.55 -9.42
N GLU A 157 -4.27 3.78 -8.12
CA GLU A 157 -3.09 3.41 -7.33
C GLU A 157 -2.83 1.90 -7.43
N LEU A 158 -3.88 1.07 -7.30
CA LEU A 158 -3.77 -0.38 -7.45
C LEU A 158 -3.26 -0.77 -8.84
N VAL A 159 -3.79 -0.17 -9.91
CA VAL A 159 -3.34 -0.41 -11.29
C VAL A 159 -1.88 0.04 -11.46
N VAL A 160 -1.51 1.20 -10.93
CA VAL A 160 -0.13 1.70 -10.97
C VAL A 160 0.83 0.75 -10.26
N PHE A 161 0.45 0.21 -9.12
CA PHE A 161 1.32 -0.71 -8.37
C PHE A 161 1.32 -2.15 -8.90
N THR A 162 0.31 -2.58 -9.66
CA THR A 162 0.23 -3.97 -10.13
C THR A 162 0.48 -4.13 -11.62
N ALA A 163 -0.18 -3.36 -12.47
CA ALA A 163 -0.15 -3.53 -13.92
C ALA A 163 0.95 -2.72 -14.61
N LEU A 164 1.24 -1.50 -14.14
CA LEU A 164 2.21 -0.63 -14.81
C LEU A 164 3.64 -1.20 -14.83
N PRO A 165 4.16 -1.84 -13.77
CA PRO A 165 5.47 -2.47 -13.79
C PRO A 165 5.58 -3.57 -14.85
N GLU A 166 4.54 -4.41 -14.98
CA GLU A 166 4.50 -5.50 -15.97
C GLU A 166 4.56 -4.95 -17.41
N VAL A 167 3.78 -3.89 -17.69
CA VAL A 167 3.75 -3.24 -19.01
C VAL A 167 5.10 -2.61 -19.35
N LEU A 168 5.77 -1.99 -18.38
CA LEU A 168 7.07 -1.37 -18.59
C LEU A 168 8.15 -2.41 -18.88
N GLU A 169 8.16 -3.54 -18.18
CA GLU A 169 9.10 -4.63 -18.43
C GLU A 169 8.85 -5.30 -19.80
N ALA A 170 7.60 -5.54 -20.17
CA ALA A 170 7.23 -6.07 -21.48
C ALA A 170 7.71 -5.15 -22.62
N ARG A 171 7.59 -3.82 -22.46
CA ARG A 171 8.09 -2.84 -23.44
C ARG A 171 9.61 -2.84 -23.55
N LYS A 172 10.35 -3.00 -22.46
CA LYS A 172 11.82 -3.09 -22.49
C LYS A 172 12.27 -4.35 -23.27
N SER A 173 11.68 -5.50 -22.97
CA SER A 173 11.99 -6.76 -23.64
C SER A 173 11.72 -6.68 -25.15
N ALA A 174 10.60 -6.07 -25.57
CA ALA A 174 10.26 -5.90 -26.98
C ALA A 174 11.22 -4.94 -27.74
N ARG A 175 11.87 -4.01 -27.05
CA ARG A 175 12.88 -3.12 -27.67
C ARG A 175 14.21 -3.87 -27.90
N VAL A 176 14.64 -4.70 -26.94
CA VAL A 176 15.88 -5.47 -27.03
C VAL A 176 15.83 -6.48 -28.18
N THR A 177 14.68 -7.06 -28.46
CA THR A 177 14.52 -8.04 -29.57
C THR A 177 14.45 -7.41 -30.97
N ARG A 178 14.34 -6.07 -31.06
CA ARG A 178 14.29 -5.32 -32.33
C ARG A 178 15.61 -4.64 -32.72
N SER A 179 16.60 -4.64 -31.82
CA SER A 179 17.96 -4.15 -32.06
C SER A 179 18.92 -5.28 -32.43
#